data_6d33982892199f00032ad008c052d453
#
_entry.id   6d33982892199f00032ad008c052d453
#
_cell.length_a   1.000
_cell.length_b   1.000
_cell.length_c   1.000
_cell.angle_alpha   90.00
_cell.angle_beta   90.00
_cell.angle_gamma   90.00
#
_symmetry.space_group_name_H-M   'P 1'
#
loop_
_entity.id
_entity.type
_entity.pdbx_description
1 polymer ?
#
loop_
_entity_poly.entity_id
_entity_poly.type
_entity_poly.pdbx_seq_one_letter_code
_entity_poly.pdbx_strand_id
1 'polypeptide(L)'
;MFALPFTKAAREKKRLKVILKTAREFIYAHEDLPEFGDSNQAMAGLRAALAACDGEKCAELLGELDPPRSFQGCREWLDILVVSISVAMAFRAYFYEPFNIPTGSMQPTLYGNHSETLAPDKAGVWDTTPLKWGKWLMTGKMYECFKAPFSGILAFQPTNTGHYDMRVVDAMGKASASMLVPTDVLHPFETGDGPYRRQGYALPNGLRPGDRVQAGQLLWSGLVVTGDFLFVNRWLWNFRHPRRGDVMIFSTTGIQGLQQGTHYIKRMTGTPGETLTITGGHLLADGKQPMEPLRIRQIQNREKWHEKAYPYAGYRPNGDARYNVPGRTIFADGDEVKLGPDEYYACGDNSPSSYDSRYWGPVPAKNLVGIAGGVFWPFFSHRWGTIE
;
A
#
# COMPACT_ATOMS: atom_id res chain seq x y z
N MET A 1 16.25 -57.40 -4.63
CA MET A 1 14.81 -57.53 -4.39
C MET A 1 14.28 -56.16 -3.97
N PHE A 2 13.63 -55.40 -4.86
CA PHE A 2 13.07 -54.07 -4.56
C PHE A 2 11.78 -54.26 -3.78
N ALA A 3 11.78 -53.92 -2.50
CA ALA A 3 10.55 -53.92 -1.70
C ALA A 3 9.63 -52.80 -2.17
N LEU A 4 8.38 -53.11 -2.48
CA LEU A 4 7.34 -52.12 -2.83
C LEU A 4 7.19 -51.12 -1.69
N PRO A 5 6.98 -49.80 -1.97
CA PRO A 5 7.01 -48.72 -0.98
C PRO A 5 5.94 -48.80 0.11
N PHE A 6 5.00 -49.72 0.01
CA PHE A 6 3.88 -49.93 0.96
C PHE A 6 4.03 -51.15 1.86
N THR A 7 5.12 -51.90 1.79
CA THR A 7 5.33 -53.08 2.63
C THR A 7 5.76 -52.68 4.05
N LYS A 8 5.41 -53.52 5.06
CA LYS A 8 5.80 -53.31 6.48
C LYS A 8 7.30 -53.14 6.62
N ALA A 9 8.07 -53.96 5.90
CA ALA A 9 9.54 -53.91 5.87
C ALA A 9 10.10 -52.59 5.29
N ALA A 10 9.44 -52.01 4.27
CA ALA A 10 9.88 -50.75 3.70
C ALA A 10 9.61 -49.57 4.67
N ARG A 11 8.49 -49.61 5.41
CA ARG A 11 8.17 -48.61 6.46
C ARG A 11 9.17 -48.70 7.62
N GLU A 12 9.50 -49.91 8.06
CA GLU A 12 10.47 -50.14 9.14
C GLU A 12 11.87 -49.67 8.76
N LYS A 13 12.32 -49.99 7.56
CA LYS A 13 13.61 -49.49 7.02
C LYS A 13 13.63 -47.96 6.89
N LYS A 14 12.51 -47.35 6.52
CA LYS A 14 12.38 -45.89 6.48
C LYS A 14 12.44 -45.28 7.88
N ARG A 15 11.74 -45.89 8.86
CA ARG A 15 11.75 -45.48 10.27
C ARG A 15 13.19 -45.53 10.86
N LEU A 16 13.88 -46.63 10.67
CA LEU A 16 15.29 -46.78 11.14
C LEU A 16 16.20 -45.71 10.52
N LYS A 17 16.08 -45.44 9.22
CA LYS A 17 16.85 -44.37 8.56
C LYS A 17 16.58 -43.00 9.16
N VAL A 18 15.32 -42.70 9.50
CA VAL A 18 14.96 -41.43 10.13
C VAL A 18 15.59 -41.34 11.51
N ILE A 19 15.47 -42.39 12.34
CA ILE A 19 16.04 -42.42 13.69
C ILE A 19 17.57 -42.23 13.67
N LEU A 20 18.28 -42.93 12.81
CA LEU A 20 19.73 -42.79 12.66
C LEU A 20 20.14 -41.40 12.19
N LYS A 21 19.32 -40.78 11.33
CA LYS A 21 19.51 -39.38 10.88
C LYS A 21 19.31 -38.42 12.05
N THR A 22 18.24 -38.58 12.79
CA THR A 22 17.93 -37.73 13.96
C THR A 22 19.00 -37.85 15.04
N ALA A 23 19.51 -39.10 15.32
CA ALA A 23 20.59 -39.29 16.26
C ALA A 23 21.88 -38.56 15.85
N ARG A 24 22.20 -38.58 14.55
CA ARG A 24 23.36 -37.84 14.02
C ARG A 24 23.19 -36.34 14.15
N GLU A 25 22.04 -35.83 13.80
CA GLU A 25 21.73 -34.41 13.90
C GLU A 25 21.73 -33.93 15.36
N PHE A 26 21.21 -34.75 16.28
CA PHE A 26 21.22 -34.47 17.70
C PHE A 26 22.66 -34.39 18.25
N ILE A 27 23.51 -35.39 17.95
CA ILE A 27 24.92 -35.39 18.35
C ILE A 27 25.62 -34.12 17.83
N TYR A 28 25.45 -33.80 16.54
CA TYR A 28 26.08 -32.64 15.92
C TYR A 28 25.64 -31.31 16.54
N ALA A 29 24.36 -31.20 16.87
CA ALA A 29 23.79 -29.96 17.44
C ALA A 29 24.18 -29.74 18.92
N HIS A 30 24.60 -30.78 19.63
CA HIS A 30 24.83 -30.71 21.08
C HIS A 30 26.25 -31.10 21.51
N GLU A 31 27.15 -31.44 20.56
CA GLU A 31 28.52 -31.91 20.90
C GLU A 31 29.36 -30.87 21.63
N ASP A 32 29.11 -29.58 21.38
CA ASP A 32 29.84 -28.47 21.99
C ASP A 32 29.22 -28.00 23.33
N LEU A 33 28.10 -28.57 23.74
CA LEU A 33 27.44 -28.19 24.97
C LEU A 33 28.00 -28.92 26.19
N PRO A 34 28.34 -28.20 27.29
CA PRO A 34 28.94 -28.83 28.49
C PRO A 34 28.08 -29.94 29.08
N GLU A 35 26.74 -29.85 28.94
CA GLU A 35 25.77 -30.82 29.47
C GLU A 35 25.81 -32.14 28.72
N PHE A 36 26.31 -32.15 27.47
CA PHE A 36 26.38 -33.32 26.58
C PHE A 36 27.84 -33.69 26.22
N GLY A 37 28.81 -33.21 26.98
CA GLY A 37 30.22 -33.50 26.82
C GLY A 37 30.57 -34.98 27.01
N ASP A 38 31.85 -35.32 26.89
CA ASP A 38 32.36 -36.70 26.93
C ASP A 38 32.07 -37.43 28.25
N SER A 39 31.75 -36.72 29.33
CA SER A 39 31.31 -37.29 30.61
C SER A 39 29.88 -37.79 30.63
N ASN A 40 29.05 -37.43 29.63
CA ASN A 40 27.67 -37.89 29.56
C ASN A 40 27.55 -39.28 28.96
N GLN A 41 27.30 -40.27 29.83
CA GLN A 41 27.21 -41.70 29.43
C GLN A 41 26.13 -41.97 28.36
N ALA A 42 25.00 -41.25 28.41
CA ALA A 42 23.94 -41.43 27.43
C ALA A 42 24.37 -40.91 26.06
N MET A 43 25.11 -39.81 26.00
CA MET A 43 25.65 -39.26 24.75
C MET A 43 26.74 -40.15 24.18
N ALA A 44 27.63 -40.70 25.01
CA ALA A 44 28.62 -41.67 24.60
C ALA A 44 27.98 -42.99 24.07
N GLY A 45 26.90 -43.43 24.75
CA GLY A 45 26.07 -44.56 24.31
C GLY A 45 25.38 -44.29 22.95
N LEU A 46 24.86 -43.09 22.74
CA LEU A 46 24.22 -42.70 21.48
C LEU A 46 25.22 -42.68 20.31
N ARG A 47 26.46 -42.20 20.54
CA ARG A 47 27.56 -42.24 19.56
C ARG A 47 27.92 -43.68 19.19
N ALA A 48 28.03 -44.58 20.21
CA ALA A 48 28.31 -45.99 19.99
C ALA A 48 27.17 -46.71 19.24
N ALA A 49 25.93 -46.48 19.61
CA ALA A 49 24.76 -47.06 18.95
C ALA A 49 24.64 -46.56 17.48
N LEU A 50 24.95 -45.31 17.22
CA LEU A 50 24.97 -44.74 15.86
C LEU A 50 26.08 -45.38 15.03
N ALA A 51 27.28 -45.61 15.60
CA ALA A 51 28.39 -46.28 14.93
C ALA A 51 28.05 -47.74 14.58
N ALA A 52 27.31 -48.42 15.47
CA ALA A 52 26.80 -49.76 15.26
C ALA A 52 25.57 -49.83 14.31
N CYS A 53 25.04 -48.69 13.87
CA CYS A 53 23.80 -48.60 13.10
C CYS A 53 22.57 -49.23 13.80
N ASP A 54 22.57 -49.26 15.14
CA ASP A 54 21.51 -49.81 15.96
C ASP A 54 20.44 -48.71 16.16
N GLY A 55 19.40 -48.74 15.33
CA GLY A 55 18.34 -47.73 15.35
C GLY A 55 17.41 -47.86 16.55
N GLU A 56 17.23 -49.04 17.15
CA GLU A 56 16.36 -49.20 18.33
C GLU A 56 17.05 -48.62 19.56
N LYS A 57 18.33 -48.89 19.74
CA LYS A 57 19.09 -48.30 20.84
C LYS A 57 19.32 -46.81 20.69
N CYS A 58 19.45 -46.32 19.43
CA CYS A 58 19.44 -44.89 19.18
C CYS A 58 18.10 -44.23 19.57
N ALA A 59 16.96 -44.87 19.30
CA ALA A 59 15.65 -44.33 19.67
C ALA A 59 15.44 -44.28 21.19
N GLU A 60 15.92 -45.32 21.93
CA GLU A 60 15.87 -45.38 23.39
C GLU A 60 16.70 -44.24 24.02
N LEU A 61 17.95 -44.10 23.62
CA LEU A 61 18.87 -43.09 24.14
C LEU A 61 18.48 -41.66 23.75
N LEU A 62 17.91 -41.47 22.56
CA LEU A 62 17.32 -40.16 22.18
C LEU A 62 16.13 -39.80 23.07
N GLY A 63 15.29 -40.79 23.45
CA GLY A 63 14.18 -40.57 24.37
C GLY A 63 14.63 -40.18 25.80
N GLU A 64 15.82 -40.63 26.22
CA GLU A 64 16.42 -40.22 27.51
C GLU A 64 17.07 -38.84 27.43
N LEU A 65 17.79 -38.55 26.34
CA LEU A 65 18.50 -37.28 26.14
C LEU A 65 17.58 -36.11 25.79
N ASP A 66 16.55 -36.38 25.01
CA ASP A 66 15.55 -35.40 24.62
C ASP A 66 14.12 -35.94 24.85
N PRO A 67 13.68 -36.02 26.13
CA PRO A 67 12.35 -36.55 26.44
C PRO A 67 11.28 -35.69 25.80
N PRO A 68 10.17 -36.33 25.33
CA PRO A 68 9.10 -35.62 24.68
C PRO A 68 8.54 -34.56 25.61
N ARG A 69 8.70 -33.29 25.21
CA ARG A 69 8.26 -32.14 26.00
C ARG A 69 6.74 -31.99 25.84
N SER A 70 6.07 -31.61 26.95
CA SER A 70 4.66 -31.27 26.91
C SER A 70 4.39 -30.18 25.85
N PHE A 71 3.36 -30.37 25.01
CA PHE A 71 3.00 -29.48 23.90
C PHE A 71 4.06 -29.34 22.79
N GLN A 72 4.87 -30.34 22.53
CA GLN A 72 5.93 -30.30 21.50
C GLN A 72 5.40 -29.84 20.14
N GLY A 73 4.27 -30.35 19.66
CA GLY A 73 3.66 -29.94 18.41
C GLY A 73 3.28 -28.45 18.36
N CYS A 74 2.76 -27.91 19.48
CA CYS A 74 2.44 -26.47 19.55
C CYS A 74 3.71 -25.62 19.51
N ARG A 75 4.80 -26.06 20.12
CA ARG A 75 6.09 -25.34 20.12
C ARG A 75 6.70 -25.32 18.73
N GLU A 76 6.71 -26.45 18.03
CA GLU A 76 7.19 -26.53 16.64
C GLU A 76 6.41 -25.57 15.71
N TRP A 77 5.08 -25.54 15.82
CA TRP A 77 4.25 -24.58 15.09
C TRP A 77 4.54 -23.14 15.47
N LEU A 78 4.77 -22.86 16.74
CA LEU A 78 5.08 -21.51 17.23
C LEU A 78 6.46 -21.07 16.70
N ASP A 79 7.47 -21.95 16.72
CA ASP A 79 8.80 -21.65 16.19
C ASP A 79 8.75 -21.35 14.69
N ILE A 80 8.04 -22.18 13.91
CA ILE A 80 7.84 -21.96 12.48
C ILE A 80 7.15 -20.59 12.24
N LEU A 81 6.12 -20.28 13.02
CA LEU A 81 5.37 -19.04 12.91
C LEU A 81 6.23 -17.82 13.26
N VAL A 82 7.01 -17.89 14.36
CA VAL A 82 7.91 -16.80 14.77
C VAL A 82 8.99 -16.55 13.74
N VAL A 83 9.65 -17.60 13.24
CA VAL A 83 10.67 -17.47 12.21
C VAL A 83 10.08 -16.92 10.91
N SER A 84 8.92 -17.44 10.48
CA SER A 84 8.25 -17.00 9.25
C SER A 84 7.83 -15.51 9.32
N ILE A 85 7.25 -15.09 10.45
CA ILE A 85 6.88 -13.69 10.67
C ILE A 85 8.13 -12.81 10.71
N SER A 86 9.19 -13.23 11.42
CA SER A 86 10.43 -12.45 11.53
C SER A 86 11.08 -12.23 10.16
N VAL A 87 11.15 -13.29 9.34
CA VAL A 87 11.68 -13.21 7.96
C VAL A 87 10.79 -12.31 7.09
N ALA A 88 9.45 -12.46 7.17
CA ALA A 88 8.51 -11.63 6.41
C ALA A 88 8.61 -10.15 6.82
N MET A 89 8.75 -9.86 8.12
CA MET A 89 8.92 -8.49 8.61
C MET A 89 10.28 -7.89 8.19
N ALA A 90 11.35 -8.67 8.24
CA ALA A 90 12.66 -8.24 7.75
C ALA A 90 12.62 -7.95 6.25
N PHE A 91 12.01 -8.85 5.46
CA PHE A 91 11.83 -8.63 4.03
C PHE A 91 11.02 -7.36 3.73
N ARG A 92 9.91 -7.16 4.45
CA ARG A 92 9.10 -5.93 4.35
C ARG A 92 9.91 -4.67 4.70
N ALA A 93 10.70 -4.71 5.79
CA ALA A 93 11.44 -3.56 6.27
C ALA A 93 12.55 -3.11 5.32
N TYR A 94 13.23 -4.04 4.66
CA TYR A 94 14.43 -3.76 3.87
C TYR A 94 14.26 -3.83 2.36
N PHE A 95 13.29 -4.60 1.86
CA PHE A 95 13.19 -4.87 0.42
C PHE A 95 11.92 -4.29 -0.20
N TYR A 96 10.76 -4.83 0.15
CA TYR A 96 9.49 -4.45 -0.46
C TYR A 96 8.40 -4.23 0.58
N GLU A 97 7.83 -3.06 0.55
CA GLU A 97 6.71 -2.70 1.44
C GLU A 97 5.43 -2.49 0.62
N PRO A 98 4.30 -3.15 0.99
CA PRO A 98 3.02 -2.90 0.34
C PRO A 98 2.44 -1.56 0.78
N PHE A 99 1.99 -0.75 -0.19
CA PHE A 99 1.30 0.52 0.03
C PHE A 99 -0.03 0.53 -0.70
N ASN A 100 -1.00 1.23 -0.13
CA ASN A 100 -2.29 1.54 -0.74
C ASN A 100 -2.30 3.01 -1.16
N ILE A 101 -2.90 3.30 -2.33
CA ILE A 101 -3.08 4.65 -2.83
C ILE A 101 -4.47 5.16 -2.45
N PRO A 102 -4.58 6.13 -1.52
CA PRO A 102 -5.88 6.62 -1.10
C PRO A 102 -6.47 7.71 -2.01
N THR A 103 -5.63 8.46 -2.73
CA THR A 103 -6.03 9.67 -3.46
C THR A 103 -5.75 9.61 -4.95
N GLY A 104 -6.48 10.39 -5.75
CA GLY A 104 -6.33 10.44 -7.20
C GLY A 104 -5.20 11.36 -7.72
N SER A 105 -4.28 11.83 -6.86
CA SER A 105 -3.24 12.79 -7.26
C SER A 105 -2.24 12.27 -8.30
N MET A 106 -2.16 10.95 -8.47
CA MET A 106 -1.29 10.28 -9.43
C MET A 106 -2.03 9.73 -10.65
N GLN A 107 -3.33 10.03 -10.80
CA GLN A 107 -4.08 9.68 -12.01
C GLN A 107 -3.48 10.34 -13.25
N PRO A 108 -3.52 9.67 -14.40
CA PRO A 108 -4.03 8.32 -14.67
C PRO A 108 -3.04 7.18 -14.40
N THR A 109 -1.82 7.47 -13.92
CA THR A 109 -0.79 6.44 -13.68
C THR A 109 -1.20 5.49 -12.56
N LEU A 110 -1.65 6.05 -11.42
CA LEU A 110 -2.15 5.31 -10.26
C LEU A 110 -3.48 5.90 -9.84
N TYR A 111 -4.40 5.04 -9.45
CA TYR A 111 -5.72 5.46 -8.99
C TYR A 111 -5.83 5.29 -7.47
N GLY A 112 -6.34 6.31 -6.83
CA GLY A 112 -6.79 6.23 -5.45
C GLY A 112 -8.19 5.63 -5.34
N ASN A 113 -8.71 5.60 -4.12
CA ASN A 113 -10.12 5.27 -3.91
C ASN A 113 -10.97 6.25 -4.71
N HIS A 114 -11.89 5.71 -5.51
CA HIS A 114 -12.79 6.52 -6.34
C HIS A 114 -14.14 5.83 -6.49
N SER A 115 -15.09 6.50 -7.12
CA SER A 115 -16.43 6.01 -7.28
C SER A 115 -16.92 6.11 -8.73
N GLU A 116 -17.84 5.23 -9.05
CA GLU A 116 -18.65 5.33 -10.27
C GLU A 116 -20.12 5.37 -9.83
N THR A 117 -20.79 6.51 -9.92
CA THR A 117 -22.20 6.62 -9.56
C THR A 117 -23.06 5.76 -10.50
N LEU A 118 -23.84 4.87 -9.93
CA LEU A 118 -24.77 3.99 -10.66
C LEU A 118 -26.14 4.04 -10.01
N ALA A 119 -27.18 3.98 -10.84
CA ALA A 119 -28.54 3.87 -10.36
C ALA A 119 -28.77 2.55 -9.61
N PRO A 120 -29.68 2.50 -8.62
CA PRO A 120 -29.91 1.32 -7.79
C PRO A 120 -30.34 0.07 -8.57
N ASP A 121 -30.99 0.24 -9.72
CA ASP A 121 -31.42 -0.83 -10.64
C ASP A 121 -30.28 -1.44 -11.46
N LYS A 122 -29.09 -0.88 -11.42
CA LYS A 122 -27.91 -1.38 -12.12
C LYS A 122 -27.11 -2.43 -11.33
N ALA A 123 -27.49 -2.70 -10.09
CA ALA A 123 -26.88 -3.75 -9.29
C ALA A 123 -27.11 -5.12 -9.93
N GLY A 124 -26.03 -5.87 -10.16
CA GLY A 124 -26.09 -7.22 -10.72
C GLY A 124 -26.09 -8.31 -9.63
N VAL A 125 -26.20 -9.56 -10.03
CA VAL A 125 -26.14 -10.72 -9.11
C VAL A 125 -24.80 -10.74 -8.33
N TRP A 126 -23.71 -10.33 -8.97
CA TRP A 126 -22.38 -10.24 -8.35
C TRP A 126 -22.24 -9.11 -7.31
N ASP A 127 -23.26 -8.28 -7.18
CA ASP A 127 -23.30 -7.17 -6.21
C ASP A 127 -24.07 -7.54 -4.93
N THR A 128 -24.58 -8.78 -4.85
CA THR A 128 -25.27 -9.32 -3.69
C THR A 128 -24.31 -10.06 -2.74
N THR A 129 -24.61 -10.02 -1.46
CA THR A 129 -23.85 -10.78 -0.44
C THR A 129 -24.17 -12.29 -0.58
N PRO A 130 -23.17 -13.22 -0.58
CA PRO A 130 -21.75 -13.02 -0.36
C PRO A 130 -20.92 -12.73 -1.63
N LEU A 131 -21.50 -12.79 -2.84
CA LEU A 131 -20.79 -12.70 -4.12
C LEU A 131 -20.04 -11.37 -4.30
N LYS A 132 -20.55 -10.28 -3.71
CA LYS A 132 -19.91 -8.97 -3.76
C LYS A 132 -18.47 -8.98 -3.20
N TRP A 133 -18.17 -9.83 -2.22
CA TRP A 133 -16.83 -9.97 -1.66
C TRP A 133 -15.85 -10.63 -2.63
N GLY A 134 -16.33 -11.65 -3.36
CA GLY A 134 -15.55 -12.29 -4.43
C GLY A 134 -15.26 -11.33 -5.58
N LYS A 135 -16.27 -10.57 -6.01
CA LYS A 135 -16.11 -9.50 -7.02
C LYS A 135 -15.09 -8.46 -6.57
N TRP A 136 -15.20 -7.97 -5.33
CA TRP A 136 -14.27 -7.02 -4.77
C TRP A 136 -12.84 -7.57 -4.72
N LEU A 137 -12.65 -8.79 -4.24
CA LEU A 137 -11.33 -9.42 -4.16
C LEU A 137 -10.63 -9.49 -5.53
N MET A 138 -11.39 -9.75 -6.59
CA MET A 138 -10.84 -9.87 -7.94
C MET A 138 -10.65 -8.52 -8.63
N THR A 139 -11.59 -7.61 -8.47
CA THR A 139 -11.67 -6.38 -9.28
C THR A 139 -11.45 -5.08 -8.51
N GLY A 140 -11.40 -5.13 -7.18
CA GLY A 140 -11.37 -3.94 -6.33
C GLY A 140 -12.68 -3.14 -6.31
N LYS A 141 -13.75 -3.63 -6.98
CA LYS A 141 -15.01 -2.90 -7.15
C LYS A 141 -16.10 -3.52 -6.30
N MET A 142 -16.77 -2.71 -5.51
CA MET A 142 -17.91 -3.13 -4.68
C MET A 142 -19.08 -2.17 -4.89
N TYR A 143 -20.25 -2.72 -5.23
CA TYR A 143 -21.46 -1.93 -5.30
C TYR A 143 -21.98 -1.64 -3.91
N GLU A 144 -22.28 -0.37 -3.64
CA GLU A 144 -22.92 0.08 -2.41
C GLU A 144 -24.14 0.94 -2.72
N CYS A 145 -25.17 0.79 -1.89
CA CYS A 145 -26.41 1.56 -1.97
C CYS A 145 -26.76 2.04 -0.56
N PHE A 146 -26.54 3.31 -0.31
CA PHE A 146 -26.78 3.92 0.99
C PHE A 146 -28.14 4.59 1.03
N LYS A 147 -28.99 4.12 1.93
CA LYS A 147 -30.30 4.70 2.25
C LYS A 147 -30.30 5.17 3.70
N ALA A 148 -31.03 6.25 3.97
CA ALA A 148 -31.19 6.74 5.33
C ALA A 148 -31.93 5.69 6.17
N PRO A 149 -31.34 5.18 7.26
CA PRO A 149 -31.98 4.14 8.08
C PRO A 149 -33.15 4.68 8.91
N PHE A 150 -33.14 5.97 9.19
CA PHE A 150 -34.17 6.72 9.89
C PHE A 150 -34.16 8.17 9.43
N SER A 151 -35.21 8.94 9.79
CA SER A 151 -35.27 10.36 9.46
C SER A 151 -34.36 11.16 10.39
N GLY A 152 -33.56 12.07 9.83
CA GLY A 152 -32.58 12.83 10.60
C GLY A 152 -31.86 13.88 9.75
N ILE A 153 -30.70 14.30 10.23
CA ILE A 153 -29.83 15.26 9.60
C ILE A 153 -28.60 14.53 9.04
N LEU A 154 -28.25 14.82 7.79
CA LEU A 154 -27.11 14.25 7.12
C LEU A 154 -25.80 14.92 7.58
N ALA A 155 -24.82 14.13 7.99
CA ALA A 155 -23.51 14.59 8.42
C ALA A 155 -22.38 13.89 7.63
N PHE A 156 -21.31 14.63 7.31
CA PHE A 156 -20.10 14.12 6.66
C PHE A 156 -18.89 14.44 7.51
N GLN A 157 -17.98 13.44 7.65
CA GLN A 157 -16.70 13.62 8.31
C GLN A 157 -15.59 13.07 7.40
N PRO A 158 -14.53 13.84 7.08
CA PRO A 158 -13.41 13.34 6.30
C PRO A 158 -12.65 12.27 7.09
N THR A 159 -12.19 11.23 6.40
CA THR A 159 -11.32 10.20 6.97
C THR A 159 -9.92 10.29 6.38
N ASN A 160 -8.93 9.71 7.05
CA ASN A 160 -7.54 9.67 6.56
C ASN A 160 -7.34 8.67 5.40
N THR A 161 -8.38 7.93 5.02
CA THR A 161 -8.32 6.85 4.01
C THR A 161 -8.84 7.26 2.64
N GLY A 162 -9.05 8.55 2.38
CA GLY A 162 -9.60 9.03 1.11
C GLY A 162 -11.11 8.75 0.96
N HIS A 163 -11.83 8.71 2.08
CA HIS A 163 -13.28 8.58 2.14
C HIS A 163 -13.88 9.67 3.02
N TYR A 164 -15.18 9.89 2.85
CA TYR A 164 -16.00 10.57 3.83
C TYR A 164 -16.84 9.53 4.59
N ASP A 165 -16.89 9.68 5.90
CA ASP A 165 -17.86 8.99 6.75
C ASP A 165 -19.17 9.76 6.73
N MET A 166 -20.16 9.20 6.05
CA MET A 166 -21.50 9.75 5.94
C MET A 166 -22.40 9.10 6.98
N ARG A 167 -23.13 9.88 7.75
CA ARG A 167 -24.05 9.42 8.79
C ARG A 167 -25.33 10.22 8.79
N VAL A 168 -26.41 9.59 9.22
CA VAL A 168 -27.67 10.27 9.56
C VAL A 168 -27.76 10.37 11.08
N VAL A 169 -28.05 11.57 11.58
CA VAL A 169 -28.18 11.85 13.03
C VAL A 169 -29.63 12.21 13.31
N ASP A 170 -30.27 11.49 14.23
CA ASP A 170 -31.65 11.78 14.61
C ASP A 170 -31.79 12.99 15.57
N ALA A 171 -33.01 13.35 15.91
CA ALA A 171 -33.28 14.48 16.80
C ALA A 171 -32.76 14.29 18.24
N MET A 172 -32.45 13.05 18.64
CA MET A 172 -31.88 12.73 19.95
C MET A 172 -30.34 12.65 19.91
N GLY A 173 -29.70 12.94 18.77
CA GLY A 173 -28.26 12.87 18.61
C GLY A 173 -27.71 11.48 18.33
N LYS A 174 -28.56 10.47 18.11
CA LYS A 174 -28.13 9.12 17.75
C LYS A 174 -27.70 9.10 16.27
N ALA A 175 -26.46 8.69 16.03
CA ALA A 175 -25.94 8.53 14.68
C ALA A 175 -26.23 7.14 14.11
N SER A 176 -26.43 7.05 12.79
CA SER A 176 -26.47 5.80 12.03
C SER A 176 -25.12 5.08 12.05
N ALA A 177 -25.07 3.85 11.55
CA ALA A 177 -23.82 3.19 11.17
C ALA A 177 -23.07 4.06 10.14
N SER A 178 -21.73 3.94 10.13
CA SER A 178 -20.84 4.60 9.17
C SER A 178 -21.13 4.11 7.75
N MET A 179 -21.25 5.05 6.82
CA MET A 179 -21.37 4.82 5.38
C MET A 179 -20.18 5.49 4.70
N LEU A 180 -19.16 4.71 4.37
CA LEU A 180 -17.94 5.23 3.78
C LEU A 180 -18.13 5.45 2.28
N VAL A 181 -18.02 6.70 1.84
CA VAL A 181 -18.06 7.10 0.42
C VAL A 181 -16.72 7.68 0.00
N PRO A 182 -16.17 7.33 -1.19
CA PRO A 182 -14.96 7.96 -1.70
C PRO A 182 -15.11 9.48 -1.81
N THR A 183 -13.99 10.20 -1.68
CA THR A 183 -14.01 11.68 -1.66
C THR A 183 -14.49 12.29 -2.97
N ASP A 184 -14.33 11.60 -4.10
CA ASP A 184 -14.78 12.04 -5.42
C ASP A 184 -16.30 11.96 -5.63
N VAL A 185 -17.03 11.30 -4.74
CA VAL A 185 -18.51 11.32 -4.73
C VAL A 185 -19.05 12.72 -4.45
N LEU A 186 -18.32 13.50 -3.65
CA LEU A 186 -18.75 14.80 -3.22
C LEU A 186 -18.31 15.89 -4.20
N HIS A 187 -19.27 16.59 -4.77
CA HIS A 187 -19.00 17.72 -5.66
C HIS A 187 -18.86 19.01 -4.85
N PRO A 188 -17.81 19.80 -5.09
CA PRO A 188 -17.66 21.08 -4.44
C PRO A 188 -18.74 22.05 -4.95
N PHE A 189 -19.29 22.85 -4.04
CA PHE A 189 -20.15 23.98 -4.37
C PHE A 189 -19.75 25.21 -3.53
N GLU A 190 -20.00 26.39 -4.04
CA GLU A 190 -19.71 27.61 -3.32
C GLU A 190 -20.97 28.13 -2.64
N THR A 191 -20.86 28.55 -1.37
CA THR A 191 -21.92 29.20 -0.60
C THR A 191 -21.46 30.56 -0.14
N GLY A 192 -22.37 31.56 -0.20
CA GLY A 192 -22.14 32.94 0.20
C GLY A 192 -21.73 33.85 -0.97
N ASP A 193 -21.91 35.16 -0.77
CA ASP A 193 -21.59 36.18 -1.75
C ASP A 193 -20.31 36.94 -1.38
N GLY A 194 -19.55 37.38 -2.38
CA GLY A 194 -18.36 38.22 -2.21
C GLY A 194 -17.19 37.50 -1.52
N PRO A 195 -16.39 38.21 -0.67
CA PRO A 195 -15.16 37.67 -0.09
C PRO A 195 -15.36 36.58 0.97
N TYR A 196 -16.61 36.30 1.36
CA TYR A 196 -16.96 35.27 2.37
C TYR A 196 -17.43 33.96 1.77
N ARG A 197 -17.09 33.68 0.52
CA ARG A 197 -17.40 32.40 -0.12
C ARG A 197 -16.80 31.24 0.68
N ARG A 198 -17.68 30.30 1.09
CA ARG A 198 -17.26 29.02 1.72
C ARG A 198 -17.47 27.92 0.71
N GLN A 199 -16.44 27.09 0.57
CA GLN A 199 -16.54 25.87 -0.20
C GLN A 199 -17.25 24.81 0.63
N GLY A 200 -18.36 24.31 0.13
CA GLY A 200 -19.08 23.16 0.67
C GLY A 200 -19.01 21.97 -0.26
N TYR A 201 -19.54 20.85 0.18
CA TYR A 201 -19.60 19.62 -0.61
C TYR A 201 -21.02 19.05 -0.61
N ALA A 202 -21.47 18.54 -1.76
CA ALA A 202 -22.78 17.93 -1.93
C ALA A 202 -22.66 16.56 -2.61
N LEU A 203 -23.59 15.66 -2.33
CA LEU A 203 -23.77 14.42 -3.06
C LEU A 203 -24.26 14.71 -4.51
N PRO A 204 -24.11 13.76 -5.46
CA PRO A 204 -24.57 13.93 -6.84
C PRO A 204 -26.06 14.26 -6.98
N ASN A 205 -26.89 13.82 -6.03
CA ASN A 205 -28.32 14.14 -5.95
C ASN A 205 -28.64 15.49 -5.28
N GLY A 206 -27.60 16.30 -4.98
CA GLY A 206 -27.73 17.64 -4.41
C GLY A 206 -27.84 17.69 -2.89
N LEU A 207 -27.89 16.56 -2.18
CA LEU A 207 -27.93 16.52 -0.72
C LEU A 207 -26.63 17.05 -0.11
N ARG A 208 -26.74 17.86 0.94
CA ARG A 208 -25.64 18.57 1.62
C ARG A 208 -25.54 18.16 3.09
N PRO A 209 -24.39 18.36 3.73
CA PRO A 209 -24.29 18.29 5.18
C PRO A 209 -25.29 19.27 5.84
N GLY A 210 -26.05 18.78 6.80
CA GLY A 210 -27.09 19.56 7.47
C GLY A 210 -28.49 19.39 6.87
N ASP A 211 -28.67 18.81 5.70
CA ASP A 211 -29.96 18.54 5.11
C ASP A 211 -30.76 17.49 5.89
N ARG A 212 -32.07 17.69 5.95
CA ARG A 212 -32.98 16.70 6.51
C ARG A 212 -33.27 15.60 5.50
N VAL A 213 -33.15 14.37 5.92
CA VAL A 213 -33.44 13.18 5.13
C VAL A 213 -34.53 12.34 5.79
N GLN A 214 -35.32 11.65 4.98
CA GLN A 214 -36.39 10.77 5.45
C GLN A 214 -35.89 9.31 5.51
N ALA A 215 -36.47 8.50 6.39
CA ALA A 215 -36.21 7.09 6.45
C ALA A 215 -36.44 6.42 5.07
N GLY A 216 -35.50 5.62 4.60
CA GLY A 216 -35.54 4.96 3.28
C GLY A 216 -35.09 5.83 2.10
N GLN A 217 -34.89 7.15 2.29
CA GLN A 217 -34.41 8.03 1.23
C GLN A 217 -33.05 7.59 0.73
N LEU A 218 -32.89 7.49 -0.61
CA LEU A 218 -31.62 7.18 -1.24
C LEU A 218 -30.63 8.35 -1.03
N LEU A 219 -29.51 8.07 -0.40
CA LEU A 219 -28.43 9.03 -0.20
C LEU A 219 -27.44 8.95 -1.36
N TRP A 220 -26.96 7.75 -1.67
CA TRP A 220 -26.05 7.50 -2.79
C TRP A 220 -26.08 6.03 -3.19
N SER A 221 -25.82 5.74 -4.45
CA SER A 221 -25.58 4.40 -4.96
C SER A 221 -24.53 4.40 -6.06
N GLY A 222 -23.67 3.38 -6.08
CA GLY A 222 -22.61 3.29 -7.07
C GLY A 222 -21.59 2.20 -6.76
N LEU A 223 -20.57 2.12 -7.59
CA LEU A 223 -19.38 1.30 -7.34
C LEU A 223 -18.38 2.09 -6.52
N VAL A 224 -18.00 1.56 -5.38
CA VAL A 224 -16.80 1.97 -4.64
C VAL A 224 -15.63 1.18 -5.21
N VAL A 225 -14.65 1.87 -5.74
CA VAL A 225 -13.44 1.28 -6.33
C VAL A 225 -12.28 1.55 -5.40
N THR A 226 -11.70 0.48 -4.89
CA THR A 226 -10.53 0.56 -4.01
C THR A 226 -9.32 1.00 -4.82
N GLY A 227 -8.50 1.87 -4.23
CA GLY A 227 -7.26 2.36 -4.83
C GLY A 227 -6.23 1.26 -5.07
N ASP A 228 -5.25 1.58 -5.89
CA ASP A 228 -4.19 0.65 -6.26
C ASP A 228 -3.33 0.27 -5.05
N PHE A 229 -3.03 -1.02 -4.93
CA PHE A 229 -2.02 -1.54 -4.02
C PHE A 229 -0.75 -1.83 -4.79
N LEU A 230 0.35 -1.31 -4.32
CA LEU A 230 1.64 -1.42 -4.98
C LEU A 230 2.74 -1.87 -4.03
N PHE A 231 3.78 -2.47 -4.59
CA PHE A 231 5.01 -2.73 -3.87
C PHE A 231 5.99 -1.58 -4.03
N VAL A 232 6.49 -1.09 -2.91
CA VAL A 232 7.55 -0.09 -2.86
C VAL A 232 8.88 -0.81 -2.70
N ASN A 233 9.77 -0.60 -3.66
CA ASN A 233 11.14 -1.08 -3.60
C ASN A 233 11.99 -0.09 -2.81
N ARG A 234 12.43 -0.51 -1.60
CA ARG A 234 13.19 0.33 -0.67
C ARG A 234 14.71 0.26 -0.87
N TRP A 235 15.17 -0.77 -1.53
CA TRP A 235 16.61 -1.02 -1.65
C TRP A 235 17.22 -0.54 -2.96
N LEU A 236 16.42 -0.28 -4.00
CA LEU A 236 16.91 0.07 -5.33
C LEU A 236 17.81 1.32 -5.33
N TRP A 237 17.47 2.33 -4.53
CA TRP A 237 18.27 3.55 -4.44
C TRP A 237 19.59 3.39 -3.66
N ASN A 238 19.85 2.22 -3.07
CA ASN A 238 21.18 1.87 -2.57
C ASN A 238 22.15 1.51 -3.72
N PHE A 239 21.62 1.21 -4.92
CA PHE A 239 22.40 0.79 -6.09
C PHE A 239 22.38 1.79 -7.24
N ARG A 240 21.43 2.72 -7.25
CA ARG A 240 21.36 3.80 -8.21
C ARG A 240 20.79 5.07 -7.59
N HIS A 241 21.19 6.20 -8.11
CA HIS A 241 20.57 7.46 -7.71
C HIS A 241 19.10 7.55 -8.18
N PRO A 242 18.23 8.25 -7.42
CA PRO A 242 16.90 8.61 -7.86
C PRO A 242 16.96 9.43 -9.16
N ARG A 243 16.02 9.17 -10.07
CA ARG A 243 16.01 9.79 -11.41
C ARG A 243 14.68 10.49 -11.65
N ARG A 244 14.70 11.51 -12.50
CA ARG A 244 13.47 12.11 -13.03
C ARG A 244 12.58 11.02 -13.61
N GLY A 245 11.28 11.08 -13.28
CA GLY A 245 10.28 10.11 -13.69
C GLY A 245 10.04 8.97 -12.69
N ASP A 246 10.96 8.72 -11.76
CA ASP A 246 10.70 7.74 -10.68
C ASP A 246 9.43 8.15 -9.91
N VAL A 247 8.52 7.22 -9.73
CA VAL A 247 7.38 7.41 -8.81
C VAL A 247 7.89 7.11 -7.40
N MET A 248 8.12 8.16 -6.64
CA MET A 248 8.77 8.08 -5.33
C MET A 248 7.77 8.07 -4.19
N ILE A 249 8.09 7.30 -3.18
CA ILE A 249 7.45 7.37 -1.87
C ILE A 249 8.43 8.09 -0.93
N PHE A 250 7.92 9.06 -0.19
CA PHE A 250 8.72 9.80 0.78
C PHE A 250 7.96 10.05 2.07
N SER A 251 8.70 10.17 3.18
CA SER A 251 8.17 10.56 4.48
C SER A 251 7.94 12.07 4.52
N THR A 252 6.82 12.48 5.10
CA THR A 252 6.48 13.91 5.27
C THR A 252 7.17 14.55 6.48
N THR A 253 7.92 13.77 7.27
CA THR A 253 8.56 14.23 8.50
C THR A 253 9.52 15.39 8.23
N GLY A 254 9.27 16.53 8.87
CA GLY A 254 10.08 17.76 8.72
C GLY A 254 9.77 18.59 7.48
N ILE A 255 8.85 18.19 6.62
CA ILE A 255 8.35 19.02 5.50
C ILE A 255 7.23 19.89 6.04
N GLN A 256 7.42 21.22 5.98
CA GLN A 256 6.41 22.17 6.42
C GLN A 256 5.17 22.12 5.51
N GLY A 257 3.98 22.35 6.10
CA GLY A 257 2.71 22.32 5.37
C GLY A 257 2.14 20.93 5.13
N LEU A 258 2.85 19.84 5.52
CA LEU A 258 2.37 18.47 5.43
C LEU A 258 2.03 17.88 6.81
N GLN A 259 1.05 16.98 6.84
CA GLN A 259 0.78 16.15 8.03
C GLN A 259 2.03 15.32 8.33
N GLN A 260 2.58 15.48 9.53
CA GLN A 260 3.82 14.81 9.91
C GLN A 260 3.64 13.30 10.12
N GLY A 261 4.71 12.53 9.84
CA GLY A 261 4.74 11.09 10.10
C GLY A 261 3.90 10.24 9.13
N THR A 262 3.54 10.78 7.98
CA THR A 262 2.83 10.07 6.90
C THR A 262 3.74 9.83 5.69
N HIS A 263 3.26 9.08 4.72
CA HIS A 263 3.95 8.84 3.46
C HIS A 263 3.14 9.41 2.30
N TYR A 264 3.82 10.11 1.40
CA TYR A 264 3.24 10.61 0.17
C TYR A 264 3.86 9.89 -1.03
N ILE A 265 3.08 9.78 -2.09
CA ILE A 265 3.52 9.26 -3.38
C ILE A 265 3.37 10.33 -4.44
N LYS A 266 4.45 10.61 -5.16
CA LYS A 266 4.52 11.59 -6.26
C LYS A 266 5.55 11.15 -7.29
N ARG A 267 5.47 11.73 -8.48
CA ARG A 267 6.52 11.57 -9.49
C ARG A 267 7.65 12.56 -9.26
N MET A 268 8.87 12.07 -9.33
CA MET A 268 10.06 12.90 -9.30
C MET A 268 10.17 13.70 -10.60
N THR A 269 10.01 15.01 -10.54
CA THR A 269 10.02 15.91 -11.69
C THR A 269 11.26 16.76 -11.75
N GLY A 270 11.97 16.94 -10.64
CA GLY A 270 13.25 17.63 -10.56
C GLY A 270 14.27 16.86 -9.75
N THR A 271 15.54 16.99 -10.13
CA THR A 271 16.71 16.35 -9.51
C THR A 271 17.67 17.41 -8.94
N PRO A 272 18.56 17.03 -8.01
CA PRO A 272 19.46 17.98 -7.35
C PRO A 272 20.21 18.90 -8.31
N GLY A 273 20.28 20.18 -7.96
CA GLY A 273 21.04 21.21 -8.68
C GLY A 273 20.31 21.89 -9.82
N GLU A 274 19.15 21.36 -10.25
CA GLU A 274 18.36 21.90 -11.36
C GLU A 274 17.57 23.14 -10.96
N THR A 275 17.33 24.01 -11.93
CA THR A 275 16.36 25.10 -11.83
C THR A 275 15.08 24.71 -12.57
N LEU A 276 13.96 24.66 -11.85
CA LEU A 276 12.66 24.27 -12.38
C LEU A 276 11.76 25.48 -12.56
N THR A 277 11.00 25.50 -13.64
CA THR A 277 9.89 26.44 -13.86
C THR A 277 8.73 25.74 -14.58
N ILE A 278 7.53 26.29 -14.46
CA ILE A 278 6.37 25.86 -15.27
C ILE A 278 5.97 27.03 -16.14
N THR A 279 5.90 26.81 -17.45
CA THR A 279 5.48 27.81 -18.42
C THR A 279 4.54 27.19 -19.47
N GLY A 280 3.38 27.78 -19.67
CA GLY A 280 2.40 27.33 -20.66
C GLY A 280 1.91 25.87 -20.45
N GLY A 281 1.97 25.36 -19.23
CA GLY A 281 1.60 23.98 -18.90
C GLY A 281 2.72 22.94 -19.07
N HIS A 282 3.94 23.41 -19.34
CA HIS A 282 5.13 22.57 -19.46
C HIS A 282 6.11 22.83 -18.31
N LEU A 283 6.62 21.75 -17.74
CA LEU A 283 7.73 21.84 -16.80
C LEU A 283 9.04 21.96 -17.57
N LEU A 284 9.85 22.94 -17.23
CA LEU A 284 11.19 23.14 -17.75
C LEU A 284 12.21 22.85 -16.62
N ALA A 285 13.30 22.20 -16.97
CA ALA A 285 14.47 22.01 -16.14
C ALA A 285 15.67 22.65 -16.82
N ASP A 286 16.33 23.60 -16.16
CA ASP A 286 17.42 24.41 -16.72
C ASP A 286 17.05 25.03 -18.09
N GLY A 287 15.80 25.53 -18.17
CA GLY A 287 15.23 26.15 -19.37
C GLY A 287 14.87 25.19 -20.50
N LYS A 288 15.00 23.88 -20.31
CA LYS A 288 14.68 22.85 -21.32
C LYS A 288 13.53 21.97 -20.87
N GLN A 289 12.65 21.62 -21.80
CA GLN A 289 11.56 20.68 -21.54
C GLN A 289 12.11 19.24 -21.49
N PRO A 290 12.03 18.53 -20.36
CA PRO A 290 12.41 17.13 -20.30
C PRO A 290 11.45 16.28 -21.14
N MET A 291 12.00 15.52 -22.08
CA MET A 291 11.23 14.61 -22.95
C MET A 291 11.35 13.15 -22.52
N GLU A 292 12.27 12.86 -21.62
CA GLU A 292 12.48 11.55 -21.00
C GLU A 292 12.29 11.63 -19.47
N PRO A 293 11.79 10.58 -18.84
CA PRO A 293 11.27 9.36 -19.45
C PRO A 293 9.89 9.58 -20.12
N LEU A 294 9.44 8.57 -20.86
CA LEU A 294 8.19 8.62 -21.65
C LEU A 294 7.00 9.24 -20.91
N ARG A 295 6.82 8.90 -19.62
CA ARG A 295 5.70 9.44 -18.81
C ARG A 295 5.75 10.95 -18.63
N ILE A 296 6.92 11.51 -18.42
CA ILE A 296 7.09 12.98 -18.32
C ILE A 296 6.65 13.65 -19.62
N ARG A 297 7.05 13.10 -20.77
CA ARG A 297 6.61 13.58 -22.08
C ARG A 297 5.10 13.50 -22.25
N GLN A 298 4.50 12.35 -21.89
CA GLN A 298 3.06 12.15 -22.00
C GLN A 298 2.27 13.13 -21.13
N ILE A 299 2.73 13.39 -19.90
CA ILE A 299 2.11 14.37 -19.01
C ILE A 299 2.17 15.75 -19.65
N GLN A 300 3.32 16.17 -20.15
CA GLN A 300 3.52 17.48 -20.75
C GLN A 300 2.68 17.68 -22.02
N ASN A 301 2.60 16.65 -22.85
CA ASN A 301 1.82 16.68 -24.09
C ASN A 301 0.33 16.43 -23.86
N ARG A 302 -0.12 16.21 -22.61
CA ARG A 302 -1.51 15.91 -22.27
C ARG A 302 -2.05 14.69 -23.01
N GLU A 303 -1.19 13.68 -23.22
CA GLU A 303 -1.55 12.45 -23.90
C GLU A 303 -2.52 11.62 -23.05
N LYS A 304 -3.28 10.71 -23.68
CA LYS A 304 -4.05 9.68 -22.98
C LYS A 304 -3.12 8.52 -22.65
N TRP A 305 -3.25 7.96 -21.45
CA TRP A 305 -2.48 6.76 -21.12
C TRP A 305 -3.02 5.52 -21.85
N HIS A 306 -4.35 5.37 -21.81
CA HIS A 306 -5.09 4.35 -22.56
C HIS A 306 -6.30 5.02 -23.21
N GLU A 307 -6.87 4.43 -24.27
CA GLU A 307 -8.01 5.00 -24.98
C GLU A 307 -9.20 5.35 -24.08
N LYS A 308 -9.39 4.58 -23.00
CA LYS A 308 -10.49 4.77 -22.03
C LYS A 308 -10.09 5.50 -20.74
N ALA A 309 -8.81 5.88 -20.58
CA ALA A 309 -8.34 6.56 -19.39
C ALA A 309 -8.45 8.08 -19.53
N TYR A 310 -8.45 8.77 -18.38
CA TYR A 310 -8.34 10.22 -18.35
C TYR A 310 -7.01 10.66 -18.99
N PRO A 311 -7.02 11.73 -19.78
CA PRO A 311 -5.79 12.30 -20.29
C PRO A 311 -4.98 12.94 -19.16
N TYR A 312 -3.67 13.02 -19.34
CA TYR A 312 -2.84 13.84 -18.48
C TYR A 312 -3.23 15.32 -18.61
N ALA A 313 -3.16 16.04 -17.50
CA ALA A 313 -3.60 17.44 -17.46
C ALA A 313 -2.50 18.46 -17.81
N GLY A 314 -1.26 18.00 -18.05
CA GLY A 314 -0.07 18.83 -18.09
C GLY A 314 0.33 19.31 -16.71
N TYR A 315 1.40 20.12 -16.63
CA TYR A 315 1.80 20.74 -15.38
C TYR A 315 1.16 22.13 -15.25
N ARG A 316 0.70 22.48 -14.04
CA ARG A 316 0.13 23.78 -13.75
C ARG A 316 0.77 24.35 -12.49
N PRO A 317 1.04 25.65 -12.42
CA PRO A 317 1.38 26.32 -11.15
C PRO A 317 0.31 26.07 -10.09
N ASN A 318 0.65 26.30 -8.82
CA ASN A 318 -0.34 26.08 -7.74
C ASN A 318 -1.45 27.13 -7.71
N GLY A 319 -1.15 28.39 -8.13
CA GLY A 319 -2.12 29.48 -8.24
C GLY A 319 -2.67 29.99 -6.91
N ASP A 320 -2.21 29.50 -5.76
CA ASP A 320 -2.71 29.86 -4.45
C ASP A 320 -1.66 30.68 -3.68
N ALA A 321 -1.94 31.97 -3.52
CA ALA A 321 -1.04 32.92 -2.86
C ALA A 321 -0.65 32.53 -1.42
N ARG A 322 -1.46 31.71 -0.74
CA ARG A 322 -1.15 31.21 0.61
C ARG A 322 0.08 30.33 0.65
N TYR A 323 0.42 29.69 -0.47
CA TYR A 323 1.54 28.78 -0.63
C TYR A 323 2.67 29.39 -1.48
N ASN A 324 2.63 30.69 -1.72
CA ASN A 324 3.70 31.35 -2.47
C ASN A 324 4.92 31.58 -1.58
N VAL A 325 5.96 30.75 -1.78
CA VAL A 325 7.28 30.92 -1.18
C VAL A 325 8.28 31.09 -2.32
N PRO A 326 8.70 32.32 -2.62
CA PRO A 326 9.60 32.60 -3.74
C PRO A 326 10.87 31.74 -3.71
N GLY A 327 11.24 31.18 -4.85
CA GLY A 327 12.39 30.29 -5.00
C GLY A 327 12.23 28.88 -4.40
N ARG A 328 11.08 28.55 -3.80
CA ARG A 328 10.77 27.23 -3.20
C ARG A 328 9.51 26.57 -3.79
N THR A 329 8.51 27.35 -4.18
CA THR A 329 7.24 26.89 -4.74
C THR A 329 6.99 27.52 -6.11
N ILE A 330 6.18 26.88 -6.94
CA ILE A 330 5.78 27.41 -8.25
C ILE A 330 4.33 27.87 -8.14
N PHE A 331 4.16 29.16 -7.83
CA PHE A 331 2.86 29.79 -7.65
C PHE A 331 2.25 30.25 -8.98
N ALA A 332 3.06 30.93 -9.81
CA ALA A 332 2.65 31.47 -11.09
C ALA A 332 3.49 30.90 -12.25
N ASP A 333 2.99 31.14 -13.46
CA ASP A 333 3.72 30.79 -14.68
C ASP A 333 5.04 31.57 -14.73
N GLY A 334 6.14 30.87 -14.94
CA GLY A 334 7.48 31.47 -14.98
C GLY A 334 8.20 31.57 -13.63
N ASP A 335 7.54 31.23 -12.49
CA ASP A 335 8.25 31.13 -11.22
C ASP A 335 9.34 30.07 -11.28
N GLU A 336 10.50 30.37 -10.66
CA GLU A 336 11.67 29.49 -10.66
C GLU A 336 11.93 28.92 -9.27
N VAL A 337 12.28 27.63 -9.23
CA VAL A 337 12.75 26.93 -8.03
C VAL A 337 14.10 26.30 -8.32
N LYS A 338 15.14 26.77 -7.62
CA LYS A 338 16.48 26.16 -7.69
C LYS A 338 16.63 25.10 -6.61
N LEU A 339 16.88 23.86 -7.02
CA LEU A 339 17.07 22.73 -6.12
C LEU A 339 18.48 22.71 -5.54
N GLY A 340 18.57 22.44 -4.24
CA GLY A 340 19.83 22.18 -3.55
C GLY A 340 20.44 20.81 -3.93
N PRO A 341 21.65 20.50 -3.42
CA PRO A 341 22.36 19.26 -3.75
C PRO A 341 21.66 17.98 -3.28
N ASP A 342 20.80 18.09 -2.27
CA ASP A 342 20.07 16.97 -1.68
C ASP A 342 18.55 17.19 -1.75
N GLU A 343 18.08 17.89 -2.77
CA GLU A 343 16.66 18.23 -2.93
C GLU A 343 16.09 17.69 -4.23
N TYR A 344 14.90 17.11 -4.12
CA TYR A 344 14.12 16.61 -5.25
C TYR A 344 12.79 17.34 -5.34
N TYR A 345 12.27 17.47 -6.55
CA TYR A 345 10.96 18.09 -6.76
C TYR A 345 9.93 17.03 -7.13
N ALA A 346 8.82 17.04 -6.44
CA ALA A 346 7.77 16.02 -6.50
C ALA A 346 6.47 16.62 -7.03
N CYS A 347 5.98 16.15 -8.18
CA CYS A 347 4.66 16.52 -8.69
C CYS A 347 3.77 15.30 -8.84
N GLY A 348 2.46 15.48 -8.62
CA GLY A 348 1.49 14.48 -9.00
C GLY A 348 1.20 14.51 -10.49
N ASP A 349 0.93 13.34 -11.09
CA ASP A 349 0.58 13.22 -12.51
C ASP A 349 -0.77 13.90 -12.81
N ASN A 350 -1.67 13.94 -11.81
CA ASN A 350 -2.91 14.71 -11.84
C ASN A 350 -2.68 16.12 -11.29
N SER A 351 -1.99 16.94 -12.05
CA SER A 351 -1.57 18.28 -11.64
C SER A 351 -2.67 19.17 -11.03
N PRO A 352 -3.91 19.20 -11.57
CA PRO A 352 -4.99 20.00 -11.00
C PRO A 352 -5.49 19.53 -9.63
N SER A 353 -5.32 18.23 -9.32
CA SER A 353 -5.81 17.59 -8.09
C SER A 353 -4.69 17.07 -7.20
N SER A 354 -3.50 17.66 -7.33
CA SER A 354 -2.32 17.22 -6.57
C SER A 354 -1.81 18.33 -5.65
N TYR A 355 -1.79 18.03 -4.35
CA TYR A 355 -1.06 18.83 -3.37
C TYR A 355 0.38 18.27 -3.28
N ASP A 356 1.33 18.98 -3.88
CA ASP A 356 2.70 18.52 -4.11
C ASP A 356 3.74 19.64 -3.96
N SER A 357 4.97 19.45 -4.42
CA SER A 357 6.08 20.40 -4.24
C SER A 357 5.79 21.81 -4.74
N ARG A 358 4.84 21.99 -5.65
CA ARG A 358 4.40 23.32 -6.08
C ARG A 358 3.79 24.13 -4.94
N TYR A 359 3.31 23.46 -3.89
CA TYR A 359 2.68 24.08 -2.71
C TYR A 359 3.61 24.16 -1.49
N TRP A 360 4.42 23.12 -1.24
CA TRP A 360 5.22 23.00 -0.02
C TRP A 360 6.74 22.91 -0.28
N GLY A 361 7.17 22.98 -1.55
CA GLY A 361 8.58 23.05 -1.90
C GLY A 361 9.27 21.69 -2.11
N PRO A 362 10.61 21.66 -2.23
CA PRO A 362 11.35 20.44 -2.49
C PRO A 362 11.32 19.41 -1.37
N VAL A 363 11.52 18.15 -1.72
CA VAL A 363 11.67 17.00 -0.82
C VAL A 363 13.13 16.76 -0.56
N PRO A 364 13.60 16.80 0.72
CA PRO A 364 14.98 16.43 1.04
C PRO A 364 15.27 14.96 0.77
N ALA A 365 16.47 14.63 0.30
CA ALA A 365 16.92 13.26 0.01
C ALA A 365 16.70 12.29 1.19
N LYS A 366 16.93 12.73 2.42
CA LYS A 366 16.72 11.93 3.63
C LYS A 366 15.28 11.46 3.86
N ASN A 367 14.33 12.11 3.20
CA ASN A 367 12.91 11.77 3.31
C ASN A 367 12.49 10.68 2.32
N LEU A 368 13.33 10.35 1.34
CA LEU A 368 13.03 9.33 0.35
C LEU A 368 12.98 7.94 1.01
N VAL A 369 11.90 7.21 0.76
CA VAL A 369 11.66 5.87 1.32
C VAL A 369 11.93 4.78 0.28
N GLY A 370 11.45 4.96 -0.94
CA GLY A 370 11.59 3.98 -2.00
C GLY A 370 10.85 4.38 -3.27
N ILE A 371 10.98 3.54 -4.28
CA ILE A 371 10.32 3.69 -5.58
C ILE A 371 9.12 2.77 -5.70
N ALA A 372 8.03 3.23 -6.27
CA ALA A 372 6.89 2.39 -6.63
C ALA A 372 7.29 1.41 -7.73
N GLY A 373 7.34 0.12 -7.40
CA GLY A 373 7.82 -0.92 -8.31
C GLY A 373 6.74 -1.47 -9.23
N GLY A 374 5.56 -1.72 -8.70
CA GLY A 374 4.44 -2.24 -9.49
C GLY A 374 3.15 -2.36 -8.69
N VAL A 375 2.04 -2.27 -9.41
CA VAL A 375 0.68 -2.49 -8.89
C VAL A 375 0.40 -3.99 -8.87
N PHE A 376 0.09 -4.55 -7.70
CA PHE A 376 -0.23 -5.98 -7.56
C PHE A 376 -1.73 -6.25 -7.35
N TRP A 377 -2.52 -5.22 -7.02
CA TRP A 377 -3.97 -5.31 -6.89
C TRP A 377 -4.60 -3.92 -7.14
N PRO A 378 -5.78 -3.80 -7.76
CA PRO A 378 -6.68 -4.87 -8.22
C PRO A 378 -6.14 -5.68 -9.40
N PHE A 379 -6.45 -6.99 -9.39
CA PHE A 379 -6.11 -7.85 -10.51
C PHE A 379 -6.85 -7.42 -11.78
N PHE A 380 -6.24 -7.67 -12.93
CA PHE A 380 -6.83 -7.39 -14.25
C PHE A 380 -7.16 -5.91 -14.51
N SER A 381 -6.70 -4.99 -13.65
CA SER A 381 -6.72 -3.58 -14.00
C SER A 381 -5.68 -3.31 -15.10
N HIS A 382 -5.94 -2.33 -15.98
CA HIS A 382 -4.96 -1.91 -16.98
C HIS A 382 -3.67 -1.31 -16.36
N ARG A 383 -3.63 -1.14 -15.04
CA ARG A 383 -2.49 -0.65 -14.25
C ARG A 383 -1.72 -1.78 -13.55
N TRP A 384 -2.25 -3.00 -13.57
CA TRP A 384 -1.60 -4.15 -12.97
C TRP A 384 -0.26 -4.45 -13.64
N GLY A 385 0.81 -4.55 -12.84
CA GLY A 385 2.16 -4.76 -13.33
C GLY A 385 3.11 -3.62 -12.95
N THR A 386 4.20 -3.48 -13.70
CA THR A 386 5.24 -2.47 -13.44
C THR A 386 4.74 -1.05 -13.68
N ILE A 387 5.20 -0.12 -12.82
CA ILE A 387 4.93 1.31 -12.95
C ILE A 387 6.09 1.93 -13.74
N GLU A 388 5.76 2.59 -14.85
CA GLU A 388 6.71 3.31 -15.72
C GLU A 388 6.70 4.81 -15.44
#